data_dc0521b4e5ddf2ddfa242f3071a6f8f7
#
_entry.id   dc0521b4e5ddf2ddfa242f3071a6f8f7
#
_cell.length_a   1.000
_cell.length_b   1.000
_cell.length_c   1.000
_cell.angle_alpha   90.00
_cell.angle_beta   90.00
_cell.angle_gamma   90.00
#
_symmetry.space_group_name_H-M   'P 1'
#
loop_
_entity.id
_entity.type
_entity.pdbx_description
1 polymer ?
#
loop_
_entity_poly.entity_id
_entity_poly.type
_entity_poly.pdbx_seq_one_letter_code
_entity_poly.pdbx_strand_id
1 'polypeptide(L)'
;MNSDIPNNDKIKVRLFAILRERVGESEITITVPTGTTVSLLHDEILKKYPLLKSFNNKFVISVSCKVTTGNIIITSRDEIALLPPVSGG
;
A
#
# COMPACT_ATOMS: atom_id res chain seq x y z
N MET A 1 -23.18 6.63 20.94
CA MET A 1 -22.81 6.37 20.58
C MET A 1 -21.89 6.40 20.06
N ASN A 2 -21.17 6.56 20.10
CA ASN A 2 -20.39 6.64 19.53
C ASN A 2 -19.83 5.68 18.85
N SER A 3 -20.16 4.97 18.75
CA SER A 3 -19.87 3.92 17.84
C SER A 3 -19.53 4.40 16.48
N ASP A 4 -19.60 5.62 16.31
CA ASP A 4 -19.29 6.24 15.03
C ASP A 4 -17.86 6.58 14.88
N ILE A 5 -17.05 6.26 15.87
CA ILE A 5 -15.64 6.49 15.74
C ILE A 5 -15.13 5.53 14.70
N PRO A 6 -14.63 6.03 13.60
CA PRO A 6 -14.13 5.13 12.58
C PRO A 6 -12.92 4.38 13.09
N ASN A 7 -12.97 3.08 12.97
CA ASN A 7 -11.83 2.24 13.27
C ASN A 7 -11.02 2.01 12.01
N ASN A 8 -10.92 3.05 11.21
CA ASN A 8 -10.23 2.98 9.92
C ASN A 8 -9.17 4.05 9.83
N ASP A 9 -8.12 3.71 9.11
CA ASP A 9 -7.08 4.65 8.77
C ASP A 9 -7.07 4.86 7.27
N LYS A 10 -6.77 6.08 6.86
CA LYS A 10 -6.56 6.38 5.45
C LYS A 10 -5.07 6.38 5.21
N ILE A 11 -4.63 5.42 4.44
CA ILE A 11 -3.21 5.24 4.17
C ILE A 11 -2.90 5.83 2.81
N LYS A 12 -1.99 6.79 2.78
CA LYS A 12 -1.55 7.38 1.53
C LYS A 12 -0.35 6.59 1.04
N VAL A 13 -0.45 6.10 -0.18
CA VAL A 13 0.57 5.26 -0.77
C VAL A 13 1.11 5.93 -2.01
N ARG A 14 2.40 6.22 -2.01
CA ARG A 14 3.03 6.84 -3.18
C ARG A 14 3.43 5.75 -4.16
N LEU A 15 3.24 6.06 -5.43
CA LEU A 15 3.54 5.12 -6.51
C LEU A 15 4.70 5.64 -7.32
N PHE A 16 5.58 4.74 -7.70
CA PHE A 16 6.77 5.12 -8.45
C PHE A 16 6.91 4.35 -9.75
N ALA A 17 7.57 4.98 -10.70
CA ALA A 17 7.97 4.36 -11.96
C ALA A 17 6.79 3.73 -12.69
N ILE A 18 6.94 2.48 -13.11
CA ILE A 18 5.92 1.82 -13.91
C ILE A 18 4.60 1.66 -13.15
N LEU A 19 4.64 1.58 -11.83
CA LEU A 19 3.41 1.45 -11.04
C LEU A 19 2.59 2.73 -11.16
N ARG A 20 3.26 3.87 -11.09
CA ARG A 20 2.59 5.15 -11.27
C ARG A 20 1.97 5.26 -12.66
N GLU A 21 2.70 4.80 -13.66
CA GLU A 21 2.20 4.86 -15.03
C GLU A 21 0.98 3.96 -15.23
N ARG A 22 1.01 2.78 -14.64
CA ARG A 22 -0.08 1.83 -14.81
C ARG A 22 -1.35 2.28 -14.09
N VAL A 23 -1.21 2.85 -12.91
CA VAL A 23 -2.36 3.31 -12.14
C VAL A 23 -2.82 4.68 -12.64
N GLY A 24 -1.89 5.49 -13.11
CA GLY A 24 -2.23 6.83 -13.60
C GLY A 24 -2.20 7.90 -12.52
N GLU A 25 -1.68 7.58 -11.36
CA GLU A 25 -1.60 8.53 -10.24
C GLU A 25 -0.31 8.35 -9.50
N SER A 26 0.19 9.43 -8.95
CA SER A 26 1.42 9.38 -8.17
C SER A 26 1.18 9.00 -6.72
N GLU A 27 -0.07 9.10 -6.26
CA GLU A 27 -0.44 8.76 -4.90
C GLU A 27 -1.85 8.25 -4.88
N ILE A 28 -2.08 7.20 -4.11
CA ILE A 28 -3.42 6.67 -3.92
C ILE A 28 -3.71 6.64 -2.42
N THR A 29 -4.99 6.60 -2.08
CA THR A 29 -5.41 6.50 -0.70
C THR A 29 -6.19 5.21 -0.52
N ILE A 30 -5.77 4.42 0.45
CA ILE A 30 -6.44 3.16 0.77
C ILE A 30 -7.00 3.28 2.18
N THR A 31 -8.30 3.06 2.33
CA THR A 31 -8.93 3.07 3.64
C THR A 31 -8.89 1.64 4.18
N VAL A 32 -8.30 1.47 5.33
CA VAL A 32 -8.12 0.14 5.94
C VAL A 32 -8.48 0.21 7.41
N PRO A 33 -8.82 -0.93 8.00
CA PRO A 33 -9.06 -0.95 9.45
C PRO A 33 -7.80 -0.57 10.22
N THR A 34 -8.01 0.13 11.33
CA THR A 34 -6.90 0.45 12.21
C THR A 34 -6.21 -0.84 12.66
N GLY A 35 -4.90 -0.85 12.65
CA GLY A 35 -4.14 -2.05 12.98
C GLY A 35 -3.81 -2.92 11.79
N THR A 36 -4.09 -2.44 10.59
CA THR A 36 -3.76 -3.19 9.39
C THR A 36 -2.25 -3.34 9.26
N THR A 37 -1.83 -4.51 8.84
CA THR A 37 -0.42 -4.78 8.63
C THR A 37 -0.02 -4.52 7.18
N VAL A 38 1.29 -4.53 6.94
CA VAL A 38 1.81 -4.38 5.58
C VAL A 38 1.23 -5.47 4.67
N SER A 39 1.16 -6.70 5.16
CA SER A 39 0.64 -7.80 4.37
C SER A 39 -0.82 -7.56 3.98
N LEU A 40 -1.63 -7.10 4.91
CA LEU A 40 -3.03 -6.82 4.62
C LEU A 40 -3.19 -5.62 3.71
N LEU A 41 -2.34 -4.62 3.86
CA LEU A 41 -2.35 -3.47 2.95
C LEU A 41 -2.06 -3.90 1.53
N HIS A 42 -1.08 -4.80 1.36
CA HIS A 42 -0.74 -5.32 0.05
C HIS A 42 -1.97 -5.94 -0.61
N ASP A 43 -2.72 -6.74 0.15
CA ASP A 43 -3.92 -7.38 -0.37
C ASP A 43 -5.00 -6.35 -0.74
N GLU A 44 -5.15 -5.32 0.09
CA GLU A 44 -6.15 -4.30 -0.18
C GLU A 44 -5.82 -3.48 -1.43
N ILE A 45 -4.54 -3.22 -1.64
CA ILE A 45 -4.12 -2.52 -2.83
C ILE A 45 -4.47 -3.33 -4.08
N LEU A 46 -4.23 -4.63 -4.04
CA LEU A 46 -4.55 -5.49 -5.18
C LEU A 46 -6.05 -5.58 -5.42
N LYS A 47 -6.84 -5.55 -4.37
CA LYS A 47 -8.29 -5.53 -4.53
C LYS A 47 -8.77 -4.27 -5.22
N LYS A 48 -8.23 -3.14 -4.80
CA LYS A 48 -8.67 -1.87 -5.32
C LYS A 48 -8.10 -1.57 -6.70
N TYR A 49 -6.91 -2.07 -6.96
CA TYR A 49 -6.22 -1.85 -8.24
C TYR A 49 -5.81 -3.18 -8.84
N PRO A 50 -6.78 -3.94 -9.37
CA PRO A 50 -6.47 -5.28 -9.89
C PRO A 50 -5.44 -5.29 -11.01
N LEU A 51 -5.29 -4.17 -11.70
CA LEU A 51 -4.29 -4.11 -12.76
C LEU A 51 -2.87 -4.36 -12.24
N LEU A 52 -2.66 -4.14 -10.94
CA LEU A 52 -1.35 -4.38 -10.36
C LEU A 52 -1.03 -5.86 -10.22
N LYS A 53 -2.03 -6.73 -10.39
CA LYS A 53 -1.77 -8.17 -10.34
C LYS A 53 -0.85 -8.62 -11.46
N SER A 54 -0.76 -7.84 -12.53
CA SER A 54 0.12 -8.20 -13.64
C SER A 54 1.60 -8.21 -13.23
N PHE A 55 1.91 -7.66 -12.09
CA PHE A 55 3.27 -7.70 -11.57
C PHE A 55 3.52 -8.93 -10.71
N ASN A 56 2.54 -9.85 -10.63
CA ASN A 56 2.68 -11.11 -9.89
C ASN A 56 3.11 -10.90 -8.46
N ASN A 57 2.59 -9.85 -7.84
CA ASN A 57 2.92 -9.53 -6.45
C ASN A 57 4.39 -9.24 -6.23
N LYS A 58 5.08 -8.82 -7.27
CA LYS A 58 6.51 -8.54 -7.14
C LYS A 58 6.82 -7.12 -6.73
N PHE A 59 5.81 -6.25 -6.71
CA PHE A 59 6.06 -4.93 -6.16
C PHE A 59 6.24 -5.05 -4.64
N VAL A 60 6.95 -4.10 -4.08
CA VAL A 60 7.23 -4.13 -2.65
C VAL A 60 6.71 -2.87 -2.00
N ILE A 61 6.44 -2.98 -0.71
CA ILE A 61 5.97 -1.85 0.08
C ILE A 61 7.12 -1.36 0.95
N SER A 62 7.35 -0.05 0.91
CA SER A 62 8.30 0.53 1.85
C SER A 62 7.52 1.34 2.87
N VAL A 63 7.98 1.29 4.10
CA VAL A 63 7.42 2.06 5.20
C VAL A 63 8.55 2.91 5.74
N SER A 64 8.38 4.23 5.66
CA SER A 64 9.39 5.17 6.10
C SER A 64 10.75 4.86 5.47
N CYS A 65 10.72 4.65 4.17
CA CYS A 65 11.91 4.41 3.34
C CYS A 65 12.59 3.06 3.54
N LYS A 66 11.93 2.13 4.23
CA LYS A 66 12.46 0.78 4.38
C LYS A 66 11.51 -0.23 3.78
N VAL A 67 12.02 -1.10 2.92
CA VAL A 67 11.22 -2.19 2.40
C VAL A 67 10.78 -3.07 3.56
N THR A 68 9.48 -3.29 3.64
CA THR A 68 8.88 -3.92 4.81
C THR A 68 7.87 -4.95 4.37
N THR A 69 7.80 -6.06 5.09
CA THR A 69 6.84 -7.12 4.78
C THR A 69 6.22 -7.63 6.07
N GLY A 70 5.16 -8.43 5.89
CA GLY A 70 4.64 -9.22 6.97
C GLY A 70 3.73 -8.46 7.92
N ASN A 71 3.97 -8.64 9.20
CA ASN A 71 3.03 -8.25 10.24
C ASN A 71 3.30 -6.88 10.87
N ILE A 72 4.09 -6.08 10.22
CA ILE A 72 4.34 -4.73 10.72
C ILE A 72 3.05 -3.92 10.57
N ILE A 73 2.59 -3.34 11.65
CA ILE A 73 1.37 -2.53 11.64
C ILE A 73 1.68 -1.15 11.06
N ILE A 74 0.81 -0.69 10.20
CA ILE A 74 0.96 0.63 9.59
C ILE A 74 -0.12 1.56 10.10
N THR A 75 0.15 2.84 10.01
CA THR A 75 -0.81 3.87 10.42
C THR A 75 -0.83 4.98 9.38
N SER A 76 -1.79 5.88 9.53
CA SER A 76 -1.89 7.02 8.61
C SER A 76 -0.70 7.97 8.72
N ARG A 77 0.13 7.80 9.73
CA ARG A 77 1.31 8.65 9.90
C ARG A 77 2.53 8.13 9.16
N ASP A 78 2.48 6.90 8.72
CA ASP A 78 3.62 6.29 8.04
C ASP A 78 3.70 6.77 6.60
N GLU A 79 4.92 6.90 6.12
CA GLU A 79 5.15 7.18 4.71
C GLU A 79 5.23 5.86 3.97
N ILE A 80 4.20 5.57 3.21
CA ILE A 80 4.10 4.30 2.51
C ILE A 80 4.37 4.55 1.03
N ALA A 81 5.17 3.70 0.45
CA ALA A 81 5.45 3.75 -0.97
C ALA A 81 5.35 2.36 -1.58
N LEU A 82 4.88 2.32 -2.81
CA LEU A 82 4.82 1.10 -3.57
C LEU A 82 5.90 1.18 -4.64
N LEU A 83 6.81 0.25 -4.60
CA LEU A 83 7.96 0.25 -5.49
C LEU A 83 7.84 -0.89 -6.48
N PRO A 84 8.24 -0.66 -7.73
CA PRO A 84 8.17 -1.73 -8.72
C PRO A 84 9.16 -2.82 -8.40
N PRO A 85 8.94 -4.00 -8.98
CA PRO A 85 9.89 -5.08 -8.78
C PRO A 85 11.24 -4.69 -9.36
N VAL A 86 12.28 -5.10 -8.65
CA VAL A 86 13.63 -4.92 -9.16
C VAL A 86 13.83 -5.98 -10.22
N SER A 87 14.17 -5.54 -11.40
CA SER A 87 14.50 -6.50 -12.42
C SER A 87 15.87 -7.00 -12.03
N GLY A 88 15.90 -8.12 -11.49
CA GLY A 88 17.06 -8.68 -10.89
C GLY A 88 18.23 -8.74 -11.78
N GLY A 89 18.30 -7.84 -12.39
CA GLY A 89 19.51 -7.77 -13.20
C GLY A 89 19.63 -8.99 -13.35
#